data_15bdc1aa9ffd07be7dafc13354343e4b
#
_entry.id   15bdc1aa9ffd07be7dafc13354343e4b
#
_cell.length_a   1.000
_cell.length_b   1.000
_cell.length_c   1.000
_cell.angle_alpha   90.00
_cell.angle_beta   90.00
_cell.angle_gamma   90.00
#
_symmetry.space_group_name_H-M   'P 1'
#
loop_
_entity.id
_entity.type
_entity.pdbx_description
1 polymer ?
#
loop_
_entity_poly.entity_id
_entity_poly.type
_entity_poly.pdbx_seq_one_letter_code
_entity_poly.pdbx_strand_id
1 'polypeptide(L)'
;MNGKFSKSASIIVFLLMILVLFGCSNQPSVTEDGRPILNGIMVKHALTKGFDEMEWLQEAEERAGVEIKWEEVSADWDQKKGAMLAGGDIPDIIVGANVITNADFAQFPGLFDDMTELIEEHAPNVQKMFDDRPEMRIIATQLDGQILGLPKYQRYWPETSTRQFINKTWLDELGLEIPTTWDELFDVLKAFKEEDANGNGNTNDEIPFDFSPVGTGGFGFFQPSVLLGSTGMTISGGGGQGYFVEDGEVKNFFIDERYKEVVSFLNELWKEGLINSEAFTQDYTKYQSTARGSGNEAKVGYTFGWELSDRFGTEVADQYVSIPPLKMTENSDIDVSWTYDYNQLNYGENMVQIASQSEHKEELMAFINELYDPVVSMQVLFGSIGPNIEENGDGTYSVLPPQDESMDPGTWKWTSTWADNGPLYIDDSLELELGEDMKSVGAQTEPLLPAFESVDPLRDVYPGLFIKYSQEDNNTLSLNNTDMMNLAMSNFSLWVTDGGIEQGWDSFVEQLKNMGLDENLEIMQGYYDDYINQLDE
;
A
#
# COMPACT_ATOMS: atom_id res chain seq x y z
N MET A 1 -26.31 7.95 -73.81
CA MET A 1 -24.99 7.39 -74.12
C MET A 1 -24.53 6.55 -72.90
N ASN A 2 -24.52 5.24 -73.12
CA ASN A 2 -24.31 4.23 -72.12
C ASN A 2 -22.81 4.11 -71.79
N GLY A 3 -22.41 4.26 -70.48
CA GLY A 3 -21.05 3.96 -69.97
C GLY A 3 -21.07 2.65 -69.19
N LYS A 4 -20.59 1.58 -69.82
CA LYS A 4 -20.33 0.30 -69.15
C LYS A 4 -19.12 0.48 -68.17
N PHE A 5 -19.33 0.51 -66.87
CA PHE A 5 -18.24 0.32 -65.88
C PHE A 5 -18.03 -1.17 -65.63
N SER A 6 -16.82 -1.56 -65.87
CA SER A 6 -16.26 -2.90 -65.94
C SER A 6 -16.37 -3.69 -64.63
N LYS A 7 -16.97 -4.89 -64.70
CA LYS A 7 -17.02 -5.89 -63.62
C LYS A 7 -15.64 -6.43 -63.21
N SER A 8 -14.58 -6.04 -63.89
CA SER A 8 -13.20 -6.48 -63.63
C SER A 8 -12.51 -5.71 -62.48
N ALA A 9 -12.95 -4.49 -62.14
CA ALA A 9 -12.38 -3.72 -61.06
C ALA A 9 -12.83 -4.22 -59.68
N SER A 10 -14.03 -4.77 -59.55
CA SER A 10 -14.56 -5.31 -58.29
C SER A 10 -13.91 -6.63 -57.85
N ILE A 11 -13.43 -7.44 -58.79
CA ILE A 11 -12.79 -8.73 -58.50
C ILE A 11 -11.36 -8.49 -58.03
N ILE A 12 -10.65 -7.47 -58.53
CA ILE A 12 -9.29 -7.14 -58.12
C ILE A 12 -9.27 -6.54 -56.69
N VAL A 13 -10.28 -5.74 -56.33
CA VAL A 13 -10.39 -5.19 -54.96
C VAL A 13 -10.75 -6.29 -53.96
N PHE A 14 -11.55 -7.29 -54.36
CA PHE A 14 -11.89 -8.42 -53.49
C PHE A 14 -10.71 -9.42 -53.31
N LEU A 15 -9.87 -9.60 -54.36
CA LEU A 15 -8.67 -10.39 -54.25
C LEU A 15 -7.55 -9.68 -53.48
N LEU A 16 -7.48 -8.34 -53.51
CA LEU A 16 -6.55 -7.57 -52.67
C LEU A 16 -6.99 -7.53 -51.18
N MET A 17 -8.30 -7.61 -50.91
CA MET A 17 -8.82 -7.69 -49.55
C MET A 17 -8.60 -9.07 -48.88
N ILE A 18 -8.50 -10.14 -49.66
CA ILE A 18 -8.22 -11.50 -49.16
C ILE A 18 -6.71 -11.70 -48.93
N LEU A 19 -5.84 -10.94 -49.58
CA LEU A 19 -4.40 -10.98 -49.38
C LEU A 19 -3.89 -10.21 -48.14
N VAL A 20 -4.74 -9.38 -47.51
CA VAL A 20 -4.42 -8.67 -46.25
C VAL A 20 -4.79 -9.50 -45.03
N LEU A 21 -5.50 -10.62 -45.17
CA LEU A 21 -5.91 -11.51 -44.06
C LEU A 21 -4.95 -12.70 -43.81
N PHE A 22 -3.83 -12.78 -44.53
CA PHE A 22 -2.78 -13.79 -44.27
C PHE A 22 -1.44 -13.18 -43.87
N GLY A 23 -1.47 -12.09 -43.13
CA GLY A 23 -0.33 -11.54 -42.41
C GLY A 23 -0.33 -11.97 -40.95
N CYS A 24 -0.59 -13.24 -40.65
CA CYS A 24 -0.10 -13.83 -39.42
C CYS A 24 1.42 -13.87 -39.58
N SER A 25 2.14 -12.91 -38.98
CA SER A 25 3.54 -13.08 -38.70
C SER A 25 3.62 -14.30 -37.77
N ASN A 26 4.04 -15.45 -38.29
CA ASN A 26 4.54 -16.53 -37.47
C ASN A 26 5.76 -15.98 -36.71
N GLN A 27 5.54 -15.35 -35.58
CA GLN A 27 6.62 -15.19 -34.63
C GLN A 27 7.06 -16.60 -34.22
N PRO A 28 8.37 -16.88 -34.12
CA PRO A 28 8.80 -18.17 -33.69
C PRO A 28 8.22 -18.42 -32.27
N SER A 29 7.67 -19.60 -32.03
CA SER A 29 7.17 -20.03 -30.72
C SER A 29 8.27 -20.47 -29.79
N VAL A 30 9.51 -20.59 -30.31
CA VAL A 30 10.73 -20.97 -29.58
C VAL A 30 11.92 -20.11 -30.04
N THR A 31 12.85 -19.92 -29.15
CA THR A 31 14.15 -19.27 -29.41
C THR A 31 15.07 -20.15 -30.27
N GLU A 32 16.23 -19.65 -30.69
CA GLU A 32 17.21 -20.41 -31.45
C GLU A 32 17.77 -21.60 -30.66
N ASP A 33 17.85 -21.49 -29.33
CA ASP A 33 18.30 -22.51 -28.39
C ASP A 33 17.18 -23.46 -27.91
N GLY A 34 15.93 -23.23 -28.37
CA GLY A 34 14.78 -24.12 -28.16
C GLY A 34 13.92 -23.80 -26.94
N ARG A 35 14.13 -22.67 -26.25
CA ARG A 35 13.28 -22.23 -25.14
C ARG A 35 11.92 -21.73 -25.67
N PRO A 36 10.79 -22.00 -25.00
CA PRO A 36 9.50 -21.43 -25.39
C PRO A 36 9.52 -19.91 -25.26
N ILE A 37 8.85 -19.22 -26.19
CA ILE A 37 8.61 -17.79 -26.16
C ILE A 37 7.16 -17.58 -25.71
N LEU A 38 6.98 -16.95 -24.54
CA LEU A 38 5.71 -16.76 -23.86
C LEU A 38 5.31 -15.29 -23.89
N ASN A 39 4.04 -14.99 -23.68
CA ASN A 39 3.55 -13.63 -23.60
C ASN A 39 3.23 -13.29 -22.14
N GLY A 40 3.79 -12.20 -21.65
CA GLY A 40 3.57 -11.70 -20.30
C GLY A 40 3.06 -10.27 -20.29
N ILE A 41 2.26 -9.93 -19.28
CA ILE A 41 1.94 -8.56 -18.92
C ILE A 41 2.53 -8.28 -17.54
N MET A 42 3.20 -7.14 -17.40
CA MET A 42 3.59 -6.58 -16.11
C MET A 42 3.03 -5.18 -15.95
N VAL A 43 2.27 -4.98 -14.88
CA VAL A 43 1.81 -3.65 -14.48
C VAL A 43 2.87 -3.04 -13.57
N LYS A 44 3.64 -2.12 -14.13
CA LYS A 44 4.83 -1.54 -13.50
C LYS A 44 4.63 -0.09 -13.08
N HIS A 45 5.48 0.39 -12.21
CA HIS A 45 5.55 1.82 -11.88
C HIS A 45 5.99 2.65 -13.09
N ALA A 46 5.49 3.87 -13.22
CA ALA A 46 5.79 4.74 -14.36
C ALA A 46 7.28 5.11 -14.50
N LEU A 47 8.03 5.11 -13.40
CA LEU A 47 9.47 5.37 -13.38
C LEU A 47 10.32 4.14 -13.74
N THR A 48 9.74 2.94 -13.71
CA THR A 48 10.46 1.70 -14.01
C THR A 48 10.90 1.68 -15.48
N LYS A 49 12.19 1.46 -15.74
CA LYS A 49 12.76 1.35 -17.10
C LYS A 49 12.26 0.11 -17.83
N GLY A 50 12.69 -0.04 -19.08
CA GLY A 50 12.40 -1.22 -19.88
C GLY A 50 13.01 -2.49 -19.29
N PHE A 51 12.32 -3.60 -19.44
CA PHE A 51 12.74 -4.89 -18.86
C PHE A 51 13.95 -5.49 -19.56
N ASP A 52 14.23 -5.07 -20.78
CA ASP A 52 15.46 -5.37 -21.50
C ASP A 52 16.73 -4.74 -20.87
N GLU A 53 16.57 -3.80 -19.96
CA GLU A 53 17.64 -3.21 -19.15
C GLU A 53 17.84 -3.91 -17.78
N MET A 54 17.01 -4.94 -17.44
CA MET A 54 17.05 -5.65 -16.15
C MET A 54 17.79 -6.98 -16.29
N GLU A 55 19.08 -7.00 -15.95
CA GLU A 55 19.92 -8.18 -16.05
C GLU A 55 19.42 -9.36 -15.21
N TRP A 56 19.01 -9.10 -13.96
CA TRP A 56 18.47 -10.12 -13.05
C TRP A 56 17.23 -10.83 -13.61
N LEU A 57 16.38 -10.12 -14.37
CA LEU A 57 15.18 -10.69 -14.97
C LEU A 57 15.54 -11.63 -16.13
N GLN A 58 16.46 -11.19 -16.99
CA GLN A 58 16.95 -12.00 -18.10
C GLN A 58 17.63 -13.29 -17.60
N GLU A 59 18.42 -13.18 -16.53
CA GLU A 59 19.03 -14.35 -15.89
C GLU A 59 17.99 -15.31 -15.28
N ALA A 60 16.92 -14.78 -14.66
CA ALA A 60 15.83 -15.62 -14.11
C ALA A 60 15.09 -16.35 -15.25
N GLU A 61 14.78 -15.69 -16.37
CA GLU A 61 14.20 -16.30 -17.57
C GLU A 61 15.11 -17.39 -18.16
N GLU A 62 16.42 -17.13 -18.23
CA GLU A 62 17.39 -18.09 -18.73
C GLU A 62 17.50 -19.32 -17.84
N ARG A 63 17.56 -19.16 -16.50
CA ARG A 63 17.58 -20.28 -15.55
C ARG A 63 16.31 -21.11 -15.60
N ALA A 64 15.16 -20.48 -15.76
CA ALA A 64 13.87 -21.14 -15.92
C ALA A 64 13.69 -21.80 -17.30
N GLY A 65 14.55 -21.50 -18.27
CA GLY A 65 14.48 -22.05 -19.63
C GLY A 65 13.35 -21.44 -20.47
N VAL A 66 12.99 -20.19 -20.26
CA VAL A 66 11.96 -19.45 -21.01
C VAL A 66 12.50 -18.16 -21.61
N GLU A 67 11.75 -17.58 -22.56
CA GLU A 67 11.84 -16.17 -22.96
C GLU A 67 10.44 -15.58 -22.85
N ILE A 68 10.27 -14.47 -22.12
CA ILE A 68 8.96 -13.83 -21.95
C ILE A 68 8.95 -12.49 -22.71
N LYS A 69 8.00 -12.36 -23.64
CA LYS A 69 7.71 -11.10 -24.30
C LYS A 69 6.79 -10.28 -23.43
N TRP A 70 7.36 -9.35 -22.69
CA TRP A 70 6.64 -8.51 -21.77
C TRP A 70 5.91 -7.38 -22.46
N GLU A 71 4.62 -7.27 -22.20
CA GLU A 71 3.87 -6.04 -22.39
C GLU A 71 3.95 -5.25 -21.06
N GLU A 72 4.65 -4.13 -21.08
CA GLU A 72 4.89 -3.26 -19.94
C GLU A 72 3.80 -2.21 -19.82
N VAL A 73 2.94 -2.28 -18.79
CA VAL A 73 1.80 -1.38 -18.59
C VAL A 73 2.08 -0.46 -17.41
N SER A 74 2.07 0.86 -17.64
CA SER A 74 2.29 1.88 -16.59
C SER A 74 1.11 2.84 -16.42
N ALA A 75 0.04 2.69 -17.23
CA ALA A 75 -1.17 3.52 -17.17
C ALA A 75 -2.38 2.76 -17.71
N ASP A 76 -3.59 3.24 -17.40
CA ASP A 76 -4.87 2.76 -17.93
C ASP A 76 -5.14 1.25 -17.75
N TRP A 77 -4.54 0.64 -16.71
CA TRP A 77 -4.68 -0.80 -16.47
C TRP A 77 -6.12 -1.25 -16.33
N ASP A 78 -6.96 -0.56 -15.57
CA ASP A 78 -8.35 -0.98 -15.34
C ASP A 78 -9.17 -1.10 -16.63
N GLN A 79 -8.96 -0.17 -17.57
CA GLN A 79 -9.62 -0.22 -18.86
C GLN A 79 -9.12 -1.42 -19.68
N LYS A 80 -7.81 -1.66 -19.71
CA LYS A 80 -7.19 -2.80 -20.38
C LYS A 80 -7.64 -4.12 -19.75
N LYS A 81 -7.58 -4.21 -18.43
CA LYS A 81 -8.01 -5.38 -17.65
C LYS A 81 -9.44 -5.77 -17.98
N GLY A 82 -10.37 -4.81 -17.92
CA GLY A 82 -11.77 -5.05 -18.22
C GLY A 82 -12.01 -5.64 -19.61
N ALA A 83 -11.33 -5.12 -20.64
CA ALA A 83 -11.44 -5.63 -22.01
C ALA A 83 -10.82 -7.04 -22.16
N MET A 84 -9.67 -7.28 -21.54
CA MET A 84 -8.95 -8.56 -21.54
C MET A 84 -9.76 -9.67 -20.87
N LEU A 85 -10.25 -9.44 -19.65
CA LEU A 85 -11.04 -10.40 -18.89
C LEU A 85 -12.36 -10.74 -19.59
N ALA A 86 -13.07 -9.72 -20.11
CA ALA A 86 -14.32 -9.92 -20.84
C ALA A 86 -14.13 -10.66 -22.18
N GLY A 87 -12.97 -10.47 -22.82
CA GLY A 87 -12.61 -11.17 -24.06
C GLY A 87 -12.11 -12.59 -23.85
N GLY A 88 -11.61 -12.91 -22.65
CA GLY A 88 -10.96 -14.19 -22.34
C GLY A 88 -9.60 -14.37 -23.03
N ASP A 89 -9.00 -13.30 -23.56
CA ASP A 89 -7.70 -13.32 -24.23
C ASP A 89 -6.62 -12.93 -23.23
N ILE A 90 -6.28 -13.89 -22.36
CA ILE A 90 -5.33 -13.73 -21.25
C ILE A 90 -3.93 -14.13 -21.74
N PRO A 91 -2.87 -13.31 -21.53
CA PRO A 91 -1.49 -13.72 -21.81
C PRO A 91 -1.09 -14.87 -20.89
N ASP A 92 0.00 -15.58 -21.22
CA ASP A 92 0.47 -16.75 -20.47
C ASP A 92 0.70 -16.46 -19.00
N ILE A 93 1.23 -15.26 -18.67
CA ILE A 93 1.51 -14.81 -17.31
C ILE A 93 1.12 -13.33 -17.13
N ILE A 94 0.56 -13.01 -15.96
CA ILE A 94 0.30 -11.62 -15.52
C ILE A 94 1.03 -11.38 -14.22
N VAL A 95 1.74 -10.25 -14.10
CA VAL A 95 2.50 -9.84 -12.90
C VAL A 95 2.11 -8.42 -12.50
N GLY A 96 2.00 -8.20 -11.20
CA GLY A 96 1.74 -6.89 -10.60
C GLY A 96 0.96 -7.00 -9.30
N ALA A 97 1.17 -6.04 -8.40
CA ALA A 97 0.55 -6.03 -7.07
C ALA A 97 -0.97 -5.94 -7.15
N ASN A 98 -1.65 -7.04 -6.87
CA ASN A 98 -3.11 -7.17 -6.84
C ASN A 98 -3.80 -6.62 -8.12
N VAL A 99 -3.14 -6.73 -9.27
CA VAL A 99 -3.66 -6.23 -10.56
C VAL A 99 -4.82 -7.08 -11.07
N ILE A 100 -4.85 -8.36 -10.72
CA ILE A 100 -6.00 -9.26 -10.80
C ILE A 100 -6.45 -9.52 -9.37
N THR A 101 -7.67 -9.13 -9.07
CA THR A 101 -8.23 -9.17 -7.71
C THR A 101 -9.00 -10.46 -7.45
N ASN A 102 -9.28 -10.76 -6.17
CA ASN A 102 -10.16 -11.87 -5.81
C ASN A 102 -11.58 -11.70 -6.40
N ALA A 103 -12.03 -10.46 -6.57
CA ALA A 103 -13.30 -10.17 -7.26
C ALA A 103 -13.23 -10.51 -8.76
N ASP A 104 -12.09 -10.27 -9.42
CA ASP A 104 -11.90 -10.65 -10.83
C ASP A 104 -11.94 -12.19 -11.00
N PHE A 105 -11.31 -12.94 -10.09
CA PHE A 105 -11.38 -14.41 -10.11
C PHE A 105 -12.82 -14.92 -9.97
N ALA A 106 -13.57 -14.34 -9.04
CA ALA A 106 -14.98 -14.71 -8.83
C ALA A 106 -15.87 -14.33 -10.02
N GLN A 107 -15.61 -13.19 -10.65
CA GLN A 107 -16.41 -12.70 -11.79
C GLN A 107 -16.09 -13.44 -13.10
N PHE A 108 -14.85 -13.89 -13.29
CA PHE A 108 -14.38 -14.52 -14.52
C PHE A 108 -13.75 -15.90 -14.25
N PRO A 109 -14.53 -16.86 -13.73
CA PRO A 109 -14.01 -18.16 -13.33
C PRO A 109 -13.42 -18.95 -14.51
N GLY A 110 -12.30 -19.62 -14.27
CA GLY A 110 -11.63 -20.47 -15.24
C GLY A 110 -10.71 -19.76 -16.22
N LEU A 111 -10.47 -18.45 -16.09
CA LEU A 111 -9.47 -17.74 -16.89
C LEU A 111 -8.04 -17.96 -16.37
N PHE A 112 -7.89 -18.18 -15.07
CA PHE A 112 -6.61 -18.41 -14.42
C PHE A 112 -6.49 -19.85 -13.94
N ASP A 113 -5.26 -20.35 -13.93
CA ASP A 113 -4.97 -21.74 -13.56
C ASP A 113 -4.95 -21.93 -12.04
N ASP A 114 -5.43 -23.07 -11.59
CA ASP A 114 -5.18 -23.52 -10.21
C ASP A 114 -3.75 -24.04 -10.12
N MET A 115 -2.90 -23.24 -9.49
CA MET A 115 -1.47 -23.52 -9.38
C MET A 115 -1.11 -24.55 -8.29
N THR A 116 -2.09 -25.13 -7.57
CA THR A 116 -1.84 -26.00 -6.42
C THR A 116 -0.91 -27.17 -6.77
N GLU A 117 -1.22 -27.93 -7.81
CA GLU A 117 -0.39 -29.08 -8.24
C GLU A 117 0.95 -28.61 -8.82
N LEU A 118 0.96 -27.51 -9.60
CA LEU A 118 2.20 -26.96 -10.17
C LEU A 118 3.19 -26.50 -9.08
N ILE A 119 2.68 -25.93 -7.99
CA ILE A 119 3.52 -25.53 -6.85
C ILE A 119 4.18 -26.74 -6.21
N GLU A 120 3.41 -27.80 -5.97
CA GLU A 120 3.91 -29.03 -5.35
C GLU A 120 4.98 -29.73 -6.19
N GLU A 121 4.86 -29.70 -7.52
CA GLU A 121 5.75 -30.42 -8.42
C GLU A 121 6.94 -29.57 -8.92
N HIS A 122 6.78 -28.26 -9.05
CA HIS A 122 7.72 -27.41 -9.78
C HIS A 122 8.21 -26.15 -9.02
N ALA A 123 7.69 -25.83 -7.81
CA ALA A 123 8.03 -24.59 -7.12
C ALA A 123 8.49 -24.77 -5.66
N PRO A 124 9.67 -25.35 -5.42
CA PRO A 124 10.18 -25.59 -4.06
C PRO A 124 10.39 -24.30 -3.25
N ASN A 125 10.71 -23.14 -3.88
CA ASN A 125 10.85 -21.87 -3.16
C ASN A 125 9.48 -21.34 -2.69
N VAL A 126 8.43 -21.51 -3.50
CA VAL A 126 7.05 -21.17 -3.11
C VAL A 126 6.57 -22.08 -1.98
N GLN A 127 6.86 -23.40 -2.06
CA GLN A 127 6.56 -24.32 -0.96
C GLN A 127 7.28 -23.92 0.32
N LYS A 128 8.58 -23.61 0.23
CA LYS A 128 9.35 -23.12 1.38
C LYS A 128 8.69 -21.90 2.01
N MET A 129 8.24 -20.94 1.21
CA MET A 129 7.52 -19.76 1.72
C MET A 129 6.26 -20.18 2.51
N PHE A 130 5.48 -21.12 2.00
CA PHE A 130 4.27 -21.60 2.68
C PHE A 130 4.56 -22.41 3.95
N ASP A 131 5.69 -23.12 3.98
CA ASP A 131 6.13 -23.87 5.14
C ASP A 131 6.70 -22.96 6.25
N ASP A 132 7.45 -21.94 5.86
CA ASP A 132 8.03 -20.98 6.79
C ASP A 132 6.96 -20.03 7.35
N ARG A 133 5.94 -19.70 6.54
CA ARG A 133 4.88 -18.73 6.81
C ARG A 133 3.51 -19.26 6.38
N PRO A 134 2.84 -20.03 7.26
CA PRO A 134 1.52 -20.63 6.94
C PRO A 134 0.48 -19.57 6.51
N GLU A 135 0.56 -18.34 7.06
CA GLU A 135 -0.31 -17.23 6.68
C GLU A 135 -0.20 -16.85 5.19
N MET A 136 0.93 -17.14 4.53
CA MET A 136 1.08 -16.91 3.09
C MET A 136 0.21 -17.86 2.27
N ARG A 137 0.03 -19.09 2.74
CA ARG A 137 -0.90 -20.05 2.12
C ARG A 137 -2.35 -19.57 2.29
N ILE A 138 -2.69 -18.99 3.46
CA ILE A 138 -4.03 -18.40 3.70
C ILE A 138 -4.28 -17.26 2.70
N ILE A 139 -3.31 -16.35 2.50
CA ILE A 139 -3.41 -15.27 1.50
C ILE A 139 -3.64 -15.82 0.10
N ALA A 140 -2.93 -16.91 -0.30
CA ALA A 140 -3.00 -17.45 -1.65
C ALA A 140 -4.30 -18.20 -1.94
N THR A 141 -4.86 -18.89 -0.92
CA THR A 141 -5.97 -19.83 -1.10
C THR A 141 -7.31 -19.09 -1.24
N GLN A 142 -8.05 -19.39 -2.30
CA GLN A 142 -9.41 -18.90 -2.53
C GLN A 142 -10.44 -19.68 -1.67
N LEU A 143 -11.67 -19.16 -1.57
CA LEU A 143 -12.74 -19.81 -0.78
C LEU A 143 -13.07 -21.25 -1.20
N ASP A 144 -12.80 -21.61 -2.45
CA ASP A 144 -13.00 -22.96 -2.99
C ASP A 144 -11.75 -23.85 -2.88
N GLY A 145 -10.68 -23.35 -2.26
CA GLY A 145 -9.43 -24.06 -2.03
C GLY A 145 -8.40 -23.92 -3.15
N GLN A 146 -8.71 -23.26 -4.27
CA GLN A 146 -7.78 -23.04 -5.38
C GLN A 146 -6.73 -21.97 -5.05
N ILE A 147 -5.56 -22.07 -5.67
CA ILE A 147 -4.52 -21.02 -5.66
C ILE A 147 -4.42 -20.42 -7.05
N LEU A 148 -5.07 -19.26 -7.26
CA LEU A 148 -5.15 -18.57 -8.56
C LEU A 148 -4.16 -17.42 -8.70
N GLY A 149 -3.55 -16.98 -7.58
CA GLY A 149 -2.55 -15.92 -7.53
C GLY A 149 -1.59 -16.15 -6.37
N LEU A 150 -0.31 -15.87 -6.55
CA LEU A 150 0.68 -16.03 -5.49
C LEU A 150 0.93 -14.71 -4.76
N PRO A 151 1.13 -14.76 -3.44
CA PRO A 151 1.40 -13.60 -2.61
C PRO A 151 2.88 -13.23 -2.62
N LYS A 152 3.22 -12.08 -2.02
CA LYS A 152 4.60 -11.69 -1.68
C LYS A 152 4.77 -11.52 -0.18
N TYR A 153 6.01 -11.67 0.28
CA TYR A 153 6.45 -11.24 1.61
C TYR A 153 7.87 -10.72 1.58
N GLN A 154 8.08 -9.63 2.33
CA GLN A 154 9.40 -9.09 2.67
C GLN A 154 9.31 -8.43 4.05
N ARG A 155 10.42 -8.25 4.75
CA ARG A 155 10.46 -7.81 6.15
C ARG A 155 11.01 -6.40 6.36
N TYR A 156 11.32 -5.69 5.30
CA TYR A 156 12.12 -4.46 5.39
C TYR A 156 11.31 -3.19 5.59
N TRP A 157 9.99 -3.25 5.36
CA TRP A 157 9.15 -2.12 5.64
C TRP A 157 8.76 -2.07 7.12
N PRO A 158 8.61 -0.85 7.69
CA PRO A 158 8.40 -0.67 9.12
C PRO A 158 7.01 -1.13 9.59
N GLU A 159 6.80 -1.12 10.88
CA GLU A 159 5.54 -1.47 11.54
C GLU A 159 4.43 -0.48 11.21
N THR A 160 4.78 0.75 10.85
CA THR A 160 3.81 1.80 10.53
C THR A 160 4.20 2.58 9.28
N SER A 161 3.21 2.96 8.48
CA SER A 161 3.37 3.91 7.38
C SER A 161 3.35 5.36 7.86
N THR A 162 2.87 5.64 9.08
CA THR A 162 2.57 6.98 9.56
C THR A 162 3.40 7.31 10.80
N ARG A 163 4.24 8.32 10.67
CA ARG A 163 4.97 8.93 11.79
C ARG A 163 4.40 10.30 12.08
N GLN A 164 4.52 10.74 13.32
CA GLN A 164 4.23 12.13 13.69
C GLN A 164 5.51 12.92 13.83
N PHE A 165 5.52 14.10 13.25
CA PHE A 165 6.66 14.99 13.20
C PHE A 165 6.36 16.34 13.83
N ILE A 166 7.32 16.86 14.59
CA ILE A 166 7.25 18.20 15.16
C ILE A 166 8.48 19.00 14.77
N ASN A 167 8.31 20.30 14.54
CA ASN A 167 9.43 21.18 14.24
C ASN A 167 10.25 21.44 15.49
N LYS A 168 11.39 20.75 15.58
CA LYS A 168 12.30 20.85 16.73
C LYS A 168 13.01 22.21 16.79
N THR A 169 13.29 22.81 15.63
CA THR A 169 13.91 24.15 15.59
C THR A 169 12.98 25.19 16.21
N TRP A 170 11.68 25.13 15.93
CA TRP A 170 10.69 26.04 16.53
C TRP A 170 10.58 25.81 18.05
N LEU A 171 10.59 24.56 18.50
CA LEU A 171 10.60 24.25 19.93
C LEU A 171 11.83 24.87 20.62
N ASP A 172 13.01 24.73 20.02
CA ASP A 172 14.25 25.25 20.58
C ASP A 172 14.28 26.79 20.64
N GLU A 173 13.83 27.45 19.56
CA GLU A 173 13.75 28.93 19.51
C GLU A 173 12.80 29.48 20.56
N LEU A 174 11.69 28.80 20.82
CA LEU A 174 10.71 29.20 21.82
C LEU A 174 11.02 28.67 23.23
N GLY A 175 12.06 27.85 23.38
CA GLY A 175 12.44 27.24 24.67
C GLY A 175 11.43 26.22 25.20
N LEU A 176 10.78 25.48 24.30
CA LEU A 176 9.76 24.48 24.60
C LEU A 176 10.35 23.06 24.50
N GLU A 177 9.83 22.16 25.32
CA GLU A 177 10.16 20.73 25.26
C GLU A 177 9.26 20.00 24.23
N ILE A 178 9.68 18.81 23.82
CA ILE A 178 8.86 17.92 22.99
C ILE A 178 7.62 17.49 23.79
N PRO A 179 6.38 17.69 23.26
CA PRO A 179 5.18 17.31 23.98
C PRO A 179 5.05 15.79 24.12
N THR A 180 4.53 15.35 25.25
CA THR A 180 4.27 13.94 25.58
C THR A 180 2.78 13.66 25.81
N THR A 181 1.97 14.72 25.92
CA THR A 181 0.52 14.64 26.12
C THR A 181 -0.23 15.56 25.16
N TRP A 182 -1.55 15.37 25.07
CA TRP A 182 -2.42 16.26 24.28
C TRP A 182 -2.44 17.70 24.82
N ASP A 183 -2.45 17.86 26.15
CA ASP A 183 -2.40 19.17 26.79
C ASP A 183 -1.10 19.91 26.44
N GLU A 184 0.03 19.21 26.54
CA GLU A 184 1.34 19.78 26.16
C GLU A 184 1.41 20.09 24.66
N LEU A 185 0.85 19.21 23.79
CA LEU A 185 0.76 19.49 22.35
C LEU A 185 -0.09 20.74 22.09
N PHE A 186 -1.23 20.87 22.76
CA PHE A 186 -2.08 22.08 22.63
C PHE A 186 -1.29 23.35 22.97
N ASP A 187 -0.57 23.37 24.09
CA ASP A 187 0.23 24.53 24.51
C ASP A 187 1.36 24.83 23.51
N VAL A 188 2.05 23.82 23.00
CA VAL A 188 3.08 23.94 21.97
C VAL A 188 2.50 24.52 20.67
N LEU A 189 1.38 23.98 20.18
CA LEU A 189 0.73 24.46 18.96
C LEU A 189 0.24 25.91 19.12
N LYS A 190 -0.20 26.28 20.32
CA LYS A 190 -0.59 27.64 20.62
C LYS A 190 0.61 28.60 20.59
N ALA A 191 1.74 28.19 21.16
CA ALA A 191 2.97 28.97 21.06
C ALA A 191 3.43 29.12 19.60
N PHE A 192 3.40 28.06 18.80
CA PHE A 192 3.71 28.14 17.36
C PHE A 192 2.84 29.15 16.61
N LYS A 193 1.58 29.32 17.00
CA LYS A 193 0.66 30.28 16.39
C LYS A 193 0.88 31.71 16.86
N GLU A 194 1.16 31.91 18.15
CA GLU A 194 1.18 33.23 18.79
C GLU A 194 2.55 33.93 18.71
N GLU A 195 3.63 33.13 18.53
CA GLU A 195 5.00 33.61 18.45
C GLU A 195 5.52 33.51 17.00
N ASP A 196 6.61 34.21 16.70
CA ASP A 196 7.33 34.10 15.43
C ASP A 196 8.25 32.85 15.49
N ALA A 197 7.67 31.66 15.36
CA ALA A 197 8.38 30.41 15.58
C ALA A 197 9.41 30.11 14.49
N ASN A 198 9.17 30.56 13.25
CA ASN A 198 10.12 30.42 12.14
C ASN A 198 11.14 31.57 12.06
N GLY A 199 11.00 32.62 12.88
CA GLY A 199 11.95 33.72 13.03
C GLY A 199 12.00 34.71 11.85
N ASN A 200 10.99 34.71 10.98
CA ASN A 200 10.98 35.55 9.78
C ASN A 200 10.41 36.95 10.00
N GLY A 201 9.88 37.26 11.19
CA GLY A 201 9.29 38.52 11.59
C GLY A 201 7.79 38.63 11.28
N ASN A 202 7.12 37.55 10.91
CA ASN A 202 5.70 37.50 10.59
C ASN A 202 5.02 36.39 11.42
N THR A 203 4.30 36.70 12.45
CA THR A 203 3.60 35.76 13.35
C THR A 203 2.28 35.23 12.79
N ASN A 204 2.04 35.28 11.47
CA ASN A 204 0.75 34.90 10.87
C ASN A 204 0.89 33.95 9.69
N ASP A 205 2.07 33.37 9.47
CA ASP A 205 2.31 32.44 8.38
C ASP A 205 2.70 31.02 8.85
N GLU A 206 2.79 30.82 10.17
CA GLU A 206 2.93 29.51 10.77
C GLU A 206 1.60 28.74 10.72
N ILE A 207 1.69 27.46 10.39
CA ILE A 207 0.61 26.48 10.46
C ILE A 207 0.93 25.54 11.62
N PRO A 208 0.30 25.69 12.78
CA PRO A 208 0.67 24.89 13.95
C PRO A 208 0.49 23.38 13.72
N PHE A 209 -0.66 22.97 13.15
CA PHE A 209 -0.95 21.58 12.84
C PHE A 209 -1.57 21.42 11.44
N ASP A 210 -1.02 20.50 10.65
CA ASP A 210 -1.53 20.13 9.34
C ASP A 210 -1.64 18.59 9.20
N PHE A 211 -2.61 18.12 8.43
CA PHE A 211 -2.81 16.71 8.14
C PHE A 211 -3.33 16.48 6.72
N SER A 212 -3.16 15.27 6.23
CA SER A 212 -3.63 14.86 4.90
C SER A 212 -5.16 15.02 4.78
N PRO A 213 -5.68 15.37 3.60
CA PRO A 213 -7.13 15.53 3.41
C PRO A 213 -7.89 14.24 3.72
N VAL A 214 -9.05 14.40 4.36
CA VAL A 214 -9.95 13.30 4.73
C VAL A 214 -10.98 13.10 3.62
N GLY A 215 -11.09 11.88 3.11
CA GLY A 215 -11.99 11.55 2.00
C GLY A 215 -13.19 10.71 2.42
N THR A 216 -14.21 10.64 1.54
CA THR A 216 -15.42 9.84 1.75
C THR A 216 -15.17 8.32 1.75
N GLY A 217 -14.00 7.87 1.26
CA GLY A 217 -13.56 6.46 1.33
C GLY A 217 -13.09 6.03 2.72
N GLY A 218 -13.06 6.94 3.68
CA GLY A 218 -12.61 6.71 5.04
C GLY A 218 -11.40 7.55 5.43
N PHE A 219 -10.81 7.20 6.55
CA PHE A 219 -9.49 7.69 6.92
C PHE A 219 -8.43 6.99 6.07
N GLY A 220 -7.24 7.57 6.00
CA GLY A 220 -6.10 7.03 5.31
C GLY A 220 -4.81 7.35 6.06
N PHE A 221 -3.68 7.19 5.43
CA PHE A 221 -2.39 7.57 5.99
C PHE A 221 -2.33 9.09 6.23
N PHE A 222 -1.57 9.50 7.25
CA PHE A 222 -1.28 10.89 7.61
C PHE A 222 -2.50 11.70 8.05
N GLN A 223 -3.47 11.04 8.65
CA GLN A 223 -4.71 11.64 9.14
C GLN A 223 -4.84 11.58 10.67
N PRO A 224 -5.63 12.48 11.30
CA PRO A 224 -5.67 12.60 12.76
C PRO A 224 -6.32 11.40 13.47
N SER A 225 -6.93 10.44 12.76
CA SER A 225 -7.38 9.17 13.32
C SER A 225 -6.27 8.38 14.01
N VAL A 226 -4.99 8.59 13.64
CA VAL A 226 -3.85 7.95 14.31
C VAL A 226 -3.76 8.32 15.79
N LEU A 227 -4.35 9.45 16.22
CA LEU A 227 -4.45 9.85 17.62
C LEU A 227 -5.34 8.93 18.47
N LEU A 228 -6.13 8.02 17.85
CA LEU A 228 -6.79 6.93 18.57
C LEU A 228 -5.79 6.04 19.32
N GLY A 229 -4.55 5.97 18.85
CA GLY A 229 -3.47 5.30 19.58
C GLY A 229 -3.23 5.85 20.98
N SER A 230 -3.45 7.15 21.21
CA SER A 230 -3.37 7.77 22.54
C SER A 230 -4.41 7.21 23.54
N THR A 231 -5.47 6.57 23.03
CA THR A 231 -6.53 5.93 23.81
C THR A 231 -6.32 4.41 23.96
N GLY A 232 -5.15 3.89 23.53
CA GLY A 232 -4.82 2.47 23.56
C GLY A 232 -5.40 1.66 22.41
N MET A 233 -5.99 2.31 21.40
CA MET A 233 -6.58 1.62 20.25
C MET A 233 -5.52 1.41 19.16
N THR A 234 -5.31 0.17 18.74
CA THR A 234 -4.49 -0.17 17.56
C THR A 234 -5.36 -0.18 16.32
N ILE A 235 -5.02 0.67 15.35
CA ILE A 235 -5.71 0.73 14.05
C ILE A 235 -4.74 0.42 12.93
N SER A 236 -5.23 0.16 11.72
CA SER A 236 -4.41 -0.06 10.53
C SER A 236 -4.87 0.83 9.39
N GLY A 237 -3.96 1.18 8.48
CA GLY A 237 -4.25 2.02 7.32
C GLY A 237 -4.78 3.41 7.68
N GLY A 238 -4.36 3.96 8.83
CA GLY A 238 -4.87 5.24 9.32
C GLY A 238 -6.35 5.19 9.72
N GLY A 239 -6.89 3.98 9.99
CA GLY A 239 -8.25 3.75 10.44
C GLY A 239 -9.25 3.36 9.35
N GLY A 240 -8.94 3.52 8.07
CA GLY A 240 -9.78 3.05 6.96
C GLY A 240 -11.28 3.35 7.14
N GLN A 241 -12.09 2.31 7.16
CA GLN A 241 -13.55 2.37 7.37
C GLN A 241 -13.96 2.25 8.84
N GLY A 242 -13.04 2.40 9.77
CA GLY A 242 -13.29 2.40 11.20
C GLY A 242 -13.17 1.05 11.90
N TYR A 243 -12.93 -0.04 11.18
CA TYR A 243 -12.83 -1.37 11.77
C TYR A 243 -11.47 -1.62 12.41
N PHE A 244 -11.49 -2.27 13.57
CA PHE A 244 -10.30 -2.68 14.32
C PHE A 244 -10.63 -3.95 15.13
N VAL A 245 -9.59 -4.61 15.66
CA VAL A 245 -9.75 -5.77 16.55
C VAL A 245 -9.30 -5.38 17.95
N GLU A 246 -10.05 -5.81 18.96
CA GLU A 246 -9.67 -5.67 20.35
C GLU A 246 -10.18 -6.87 21.15
N ASP A 247 -9.30 -7.56 21.86
CA ASP A 247 -9.63 -8.78 22.62
C ASP A 247 -10.27 -9.89 21.77
N GLY A 248 -9.91 -10.00 20.47
CA GLY A 248 -10.48 -10.96 19.53
C GLY A 248 -11.86 -10.59 18.99
N GLU A 249 -12.36 -9.39 19.29
CA GLU A 249 -13.62 -8.87 18.77
C GLU A 249 -13.38 -7.83 17.69
N VAL A 250 -14.08 -7.95 16.56
CA VAL A 250 -14.12 -6.95 15.51
C VAL A 250 -15.07 -5.83 15.93
N LYS A 251 -14.53 -4.62 16.01
CA LYS A 251 -15.23 -3.41 16.43
C LYS A 251 -15.15 -2.31 15.39
N ASN A 252 -15.92 -1.24 15.59
CA ASN A 252 -15.84 -0.05 14.76
C ASN A 252 -15.72 1.20 15.65
N PHE A 253 -14.66 1.99 15.44
CA PHE A 253 -14.37 3.13 16.32
C PHE A 253 -15.33 4.30 16.13
N PHE A 254 -16.08 4.38 15.02
CA PHE A 254 -17.10 5.44 14.87
C PHE A 254 -18.23 5.38 15.92
N ILE A 255 -18.40 4.24 16.60
CA ILE A 255 -19.35 4.09 17.69
C ILE A 255 -18.67 3.91 19.06
N ASP A 256 -17.36 4.11 19.14
CA ASP A 256 -16.56 4.00 20.36
C ASP A 256 -16.39 5.39 21.01
N GLU A 257 -16.56 5.48 22.34
CA GLU A 257 -16.39 6.74 23.07
C GLU A 257 -14.99 7.35 22.91
N ARG A 258 -13.96 6.52 22.67
CA ARG A 258 -12.58 6.97 22.42
C ARG A 258 -12.47 7.81 21.14
N TYR A 259 -13.27 7.53 20.13
CA TYR A 259 -13.37 8.39 18.94
C TYR A 259 -13.92 9.77 19.26
N LYS A 260 -14.89 9.84 20.18
CA LYS A 260 -15.43 11.12 20.66
C LYS A 260 -14.36 11.99 21.32
N GLU A 261 -13.47 11.38 22.12
CA GLU A 261 -12.35 12.09 22.77
C GLU A 261 -11.41 12.71 21.73
N VAL A 262 -11.01 11.95 20.70
CA VAL A 262 -10.15 12.46 19.63
C VAL A 262 -10.82 13.61 18.87
N VAL A 263 -12.09 13.46 18.49
CA VAL A 263 -12.81 14.50 17.75
C VAL A 263 -13.01 15.76 18.61
N SER A 264 -13.25 15.60 19.92
CA SER A 264 -13.38 16.71 20.86
C SER A 264 -12.07 17.48 21.00
N PHE A 265 -10.94 16.78 21.11
CA PHE A 265 -9.61 17.41 21.12
C PHE A 265 -9.32 18.16 19.82
N LEU A 266 -9.62 17.58 18.67
CA LEU A 266 -9.46 18.27 17.38
C LEU A 266 -10.36 19.51 17.26
N ASN A 267 -11.58 19.47 17.84
CA ASN A 267 -12.45 20.64 17.88
C ASN A 267 -11.88 21.76 18.77
N GLU A 268 -11.24 21.44 19.89
CA GLU A 268 -10.53 22.43 20.71
C GLU A 268 -9.39 23.08 19.93
N LEU A 269 -8.57 22.29 19.26
CA LEU A 269 -7.49 22.80 18.40
C LEU A 269 -8.04 23.70 17.29
N TRP A 270 -9.14 23.30 16.64
CA TRP A 270 -9.77 24.08 15.58
C TRP A 270 -10.30 25.41 16.06
N LYS A 271 -10.99 25.43 17.20
CA LYS A 271 -11.54 26.68 17.80
C LYS A 271 -10.46 27.72 18.11
N GLU A 272 -9.32 27.25 18.55
CA GLU A 272 -8.15 28.11 18.78
C GLU A 272 -7.40 28.44 17.49
N GLY A 273 -7.81 27.89 16.32
CA GLY A 273 -7.19 28.08 15.02
C GLY A 273 -5.78 27.48 14.94
N LEU A 274 -5.57 26.34 15.61
CA LEU A 274 -4.31 25.62 15.65
C LEU A 274 -4.18 24.57 14.53
N ILE A 275 -5.29 24.26 13.84
CA ILE A 275 -5.32 23.39 12.67
C ILE A 275 -5.34 24.25 11.40
N ASN A 276 -4.62 23.81 10.36
CA ASN A 276 -4.65 24.42 9.04
C ASN A 276 -6.09 24.63 8.57
N SER A 277 -6.47 25.86 8.27
CA SER A 277 -7.84 26.19 7.83
C SER A 277 -8.24 25.50 6.52
N GLU A 278 -7.26 25.06 5.72
CA GLU A 278 -7.47 24.34 4.47
C GLU A 278 -7.47 22.79 4.65
N ALA A 279 -7.25 22.26 5.87
CA ALA A 279 -7.07 20.83 6.13
C ALA A 279 -8.21 19.95 5.58
N PHE A 280 -9.46 20.44 5.58
CA PHE A 280 -10.62 19.73 5.04
C PHE A 280 -10.92 20.00 3.56
N THR A 281 -10.17 20.90 2.91
CA THR A 281 -10.44 21.35 1.53
C THR A 281 -9.22 21.26 0.61
N GLN A 282 -8.03 21.10 1.17
CA GLN A 282 -6.80 20.91 0.39
C GLN A 282 -6.79 19.53 -0.28
N ASP A 283 -6.02 19.38 -1.35
CA ASP A 283 -5.67 18.08 -1.91
C ASP A 283 -4.31 17.59 -1.38
N TYR A 284 -3.95 16.35 -1.71
CA TYR A 284 -2.69 15.76 -1.28
C TYR A 284 -1.46 16.53 -1.79
N THR A 285 -1.52 17.07 -3.01
CA THR A 285 -0.43 17.87 -3.60
C THR A 285 -0.20 19.14 -2.80
N LYS A 286 -1.30 19.81 -2.41
CA LYS A 286 -1.25 21.01 -1.56
C LYS A 286 -0.71 20.67 -0.17
N TYR A 287 -1.18 19.57 0.44
CA TYR A 287 -0.68 19.07 1.72
C TYR A 287 0.84 18.87 1.69
N GLN A 288 1.38 18.17 0.69
CA GLN A 288 2.82 17.96 0.54
C GLN A 288 3.58 19.27 0.29
N SER A 289 3.10 20.12 -0.62
CA SER A 289 3.79 21.36 -0.96
C SER A 289 3.80 22.38 0.19
N THR A 290 2.77 22.38 1.04
CA THR A 290 2.69 23.29 2.20
C THR A 290 3.80 23.00 3.21
N ALA A 291 4.06 21.71 3.53
CA ALA A 291 5.09 21.35 4.50
C ALA A 291 6.53 21.60 4.00
N ARG A 292 6.72 21.56 2.68
CA ARG A 292 8.05 21.85 2.09
C ARG A 292 8.48 23.31 2.22
N GLY A 293 7.57 24.17 2.66
CA GLY A 293 7.88 25.56 2.97
C GLY A 293 8.36 26.38 1.76
N SER A 294 9.33 27.27 1.98
CA SER A 294 9.95 28.11 0.96
C SER A 294 11.43 28.31 1.26
N GLY A 295 12.32 27.66 0.51
CA GLY A 295 13.74 27.62 0.84
C GLY A 295 13.94 26.98 2.22
N ASN A 296 14.72 27.62 3.09
CA ASN A 296 14.98 27.10 4.45
C ASN A 296 13.90 27.50 5.49
N GLU A 297 12.78 28.07 5.05
CA GLU A 297 11.71 28.55 5.92
C GLU A 297 10.60 27.49 6.02
N ALA A 298 10.56 26.80 7.16
CA ALA A 298 9.48 25.87 7.50
C ALA A 298 8.17 26.60 7.78
N LYS A 299 7.04 25.99 7.44
CA LYS A 299 5.70 26.56 7.62
C LYS A 299 4.79 25.76 8.54
N VAL A 300 5.08 24.50 8.77
CA VAL A 300 4.23 23.59 9.53
C VAL A 300 4.92 23.20 10.83
N GLY A 301 4.23 23.32 11.97
CA GLY A 301 4.79 23.00 13.28
C GLY A 301 4.71 21.51 13.59
N TYR A 302 3.52 20.90 13.42
CA TYR A 302 3.24 19.49 13.69
C TYR A 302 2.44 18.87 12.55
N THR A 303 2.77 17.65 12.17
CA THR A 303 2.09 16.93 11.08
C THR A 303 2.41 15.44 11.10
N PHE A 304 1.81 14.69 10.19
CA PHE A 304 2.09 13.27 9.93
C PHE A 304 2.82 13.10 8.60
N GLY A 305 3.47 11.96 8.39
CA GLY A 305 4.14 11.64 7.13
C GLY A 305 4.82 10.28 7.14
N TRP A 306 5.36 9.90 5.97
CA TRP A 306 6.13 8.67 5.81
C TRP A 306 7.57 8.84 6.31
N GLU A 307 8.27 9.87 5.82
CA GLU A 307 9.68 10.12 6.10
C GLU A 307 9.93 11.64 6.02
N LEU A 308 10.93 12.14 6.76
CA LEU A 308 11.22 13.57 6.86
C LEU A 308 11.48 14.22 5.51
N SER A 309 12.36 13.65 4.69
CA SER A 309 12.70 14.23 3.39
C SER A 309 11.56 14.14 2.39
N ASP A 310 10.76 13.06 2.45
CA ASP A 310 9.54 12.93 1.65
C ASP A 310 8.52 14.02 2.02
N ARG A 311 8.27 14.20 3.32
CA ARG A 311 7.25 15.14 3.79
C ARG A 311 7.68 16.60 3.66
N PHE A 312 8.92 16.94 4.02
CA PHE A 312 9.38 18.32 4.15
C PHE A 312 10.34 18.76 3.04
N GLY A 313 10.84 17.83 2.21
CA GLY A 313 11.93 18.11 1.28
C GLY A 313 13.27 18.26 2.00
N THR A 314 14.38 18.21 1.25
CA THR A 314 15.73 18.21 1.79
C THR A 314 16.15 19.53 2.45
N GLU A 315 15.44 20.63 2.16
CA GLU A 315 15.83 21.97 2.62
C GLU A 315 15.42 22.26 4.06
N VAL A 316 14.32 21.65 4.56
CA VAL A 316 13.81 21.91 5.92
C VAL A 316 13.61 20.65 6.76
N ALA A 317 13.85 19.47 6.20
CA ALA A 317 13.65 18.19 6.89
C ALA A 317 14.44 18.07 8.20
N ASP A 318 15.64 18.61 8.26
CA ASP A 318 16.52 18.60 9.43
C ASP A 318 16.01 19.46 10.60
N GLN A 319 14.98 20.30 10.36
CA GLN A 319 14.30 21.04 11.42
C GLN A 319 13.31 20.20 12.21
N TYR A 320 12.98 18.99 11.75
CA TYR A 320 11.92 18.15 12.32
C TYR A 320 12.47 16.90 12.97
N VAL A 321 11.71 16.39 13.92
CA VAL A 321 11.96 15.09 14.56
C VAL A 321 10.67 14.28 14.64
N SER A 322 10.80 12.95 14.56
CA SER A 322 9.73 12.02 14.92
C SER A 322 9.59 11.96 16.45
N ILE A 323 8.36 11.89 16.94
CA ILE A 323 8.08 11.82 18.38
C ILE A 323 7.25 10.58 18.72
N PRO A 324 7.33 10.07 19.98
CA PRO A 324 6.53 8.92 20.42
C PRO A 324 5.02 9.26 20.42
N PRO A 325 4.13 8.23 20.43
CA PRO A 325 2.71 8.44 20.61
C PRO A 325 2.43 9.23 21.89
N LEU A 326 1.51 10.19 21.77
CA LEU A 326 1.17 11.07 22.89
C LEU A 326 0.19 10.36 23.85
N LYS A 327 0.32 10.59 25.13
CA LYS A 327 -0.75 10.26 26.09
C LYS A 327 -1.86 11.29 26.01
N MET A 328 -3.08 10.90 26.36
CA MET A 328 -4.18 11.87 26.48
C MET A 328 -3.89 12.89 27.59
N THR A 329 -3.43 12.42 28.75
CA THR A 329 -3.04 13.24 29.90
C THR A 329 -1.80 12.66 30.60
N GLU A 330 -1.08 13.49 31.38
CA GLU A 330 0.09 13.07 32.15
C GLU A 330 -0.15 11.84 33.04
N ASN A 331 -1.34 11.77 33.65
CA ASN A 331 -1.71 10.72 34.60
C ASN A 331 -2.52 9.58 33.96
N SER A 332 -2.49 9.45 32.62
CA SER A 332 -3.14 8.32 31.94
C SER A 332 -2.41 7.03 32.24
N ASP A 333 -3.15 6.03 32.77
CA ASP A 333 -2.68 4.66 32.96
C ASP A 333 -2.88 3.80 31.69
N ILE A 334 -3.35 4.40 30.58
CA ILE A 334 -3.55 3.72 29.30
C ILE A 334 -2.20 3.50 28.64
N ASP A 335 -1.91 2.27 28.26
CA ASP A 335 -0.80 1.95 27.39
C ASP A 335 -1.13 2.49 25.98
N VAL A 336 -0.31 3.45 25.53
CA VAL A 336 -0.51 4.06 24.21
C VAL A 336 -0.17 3.07 23.10
N SER A 337 -0.96 3.11 22.03
CA SER A 337 -0.73 2.39 20.80
C SER A 337 -0.49 3.36 19.63
N TRP A 338 -0.42 2.83 18.42
CA TRP A 338 -0.29 3.61 17.20
C TRP A 338 -0.94 2.87 16.02
N THR A 339 -0.93 3.46 14.82
CA THR A 339 -1.32 2.74 13.61
C THR A 339 -0.29 1.68 13.25
N TYR A 340 -0.75 0.44 13.11
CA TYR A 340 0.08 -0.72 12.81
C TYR A 340 -0.22 -1.22 11.39
N ASP A 341 0.74 -1.01 10.48
CA ASP A 341 0.54 -1.20 9.05
C ASP A 341 1.43 -2.31 8.45
N TYR A 342 2.13 -3.05 9.30
CA TYR A 342 3.11 -4.06 8.89
C TYR A 342 2.55 -5.03 7.84
N ASN A 343 1.33 -5.54 8.05
CA ASN A 343 0.72 -6.48 7.11
C ASN A 343 0.49 -5.85 5.73
N GLN A 344 0.09 -4.58 5.68
CA GLN A 344 -0.13 -3.87 4.41
C GLN A 344 1.17 -3.51 3.69
N LEU A 345 2.26 -3.34 4.42
CA LEU A 345 3.55 -2.95 3.86
C LEU A 345 4.39 -4.15 3.44
N ASN A 346 4.37 -5.23 4.23
CA ASN A 346 5.27 -6.36 4.06
C ASN A 346 4.68 -7.55 3.32
N TYR A 347 3.35 -7.67 3.29
CA TYR A 347 2.65 -8.68 2.52
C TYR A 347 1.99 -8.09 1.27
N GLY A 348 1.68 -8.93 0.30
CA GLY A 348 0.88 -8.57 -0.87
C GLY A 348 0.18 -9.80 -1.41
N GLU A 349 -1.03 -9.63 -1.94
CA GLU A 349 -1.79 -10.71 -2.56
C GLU A 349 -1.73 -10.64 -4.09
N ASN A 350 -1.97 -11.76 -4.74
CA ASN A 350 -2.18 -11.85 -6.18
C ASN A 350 -1.09 -11.15 -7.01
N MET A 351 0.19 -11.38 -6.68
CA MET A 351 1.33 -10.75 -7.37
C MET A 351 1.61 -11.33 -8.75
N VAL A 352 1.25 -12.60 -8.98
CA VAL A 352 1.47 -13.31 -10.24
C VAL A 352 0.39 -14.35 -10.47
N GLN A 353 -0.06 -14.48 -11.73
CA GLN A 353 -1.07 -15.44 -12.17
C GLN A 353 -0.63 -16.13 -13.48
N ILE A 354 -1.00 -17.40 -13.66
CA ILE A 354 -0.86 -18.15 -14.91
C ILE A 354 -2.23 -18.26 -15.58
N ALA A 355 -2.29 -18.02 -16.89
CA ALA A 355 -3.51 -18.21 -17.65
C ALA A 355 -3.86 -19.71 -17.76
N SER A 356 -5.12 -20.08 -17.56
CA SER A 356 -5.56 -21.47 -17.67
C SER A 356 -5.33 -22.08 -19.06
N GLN A 357 -5.32 -21.26 -20.12
CA GLN A 357 -5.11 -21.66 -21.50
C GLN A 357 -3.63 -21.80 -21.91
N SER A 358 -2.67 -21.40 -21.06
CA SER A 358 -1.24 -21.56 -21.37
C SER A 358 -0.87 -23.04 -21.53
N GLU A 359 -0.09 -23.35 -22.57
CA GLU A 359 0.43 -24.69 -22.85
C GLU A 359 1.77 -24.96 -22.15
N HIS A 360 2.35 -23.92 -21.50
CA HIS A 360 3.70 -23.93 -20.87
C HIS A 360 3.67 -23.63 -19.38
N LYS A 361 2.72 -24.24 -18.67
CA LYS A 361 2.49 -23.96 -17.24
C LYS A 361 3.64 -24.40 -16.34
N GLU A 362 4.28 -25.52 -16.67
CA GLU A 362 5.43 -26.04 -15.92
C GLU A 362 6.64 -25.11 -16.03
N GLU A 363 6.92 -24.61 -17.24
CA GLU A 363 8.01 -23.66 -17.49
C GLU A 363 7.72 -22.29 -16.85
N LEU A 364 6.46 -21.85 -16.88
CA LEU A 364 6.03 -20.63 -16.18
C LEU A 364 6.17 -20.79 -14.66
N MET A 365 5.79 -21.93 -14.10
CA MET A 365 5.95 -22.18 -12.68
C MET A 365 7.43 -22.26 -12.28
N ALA A 366 8.31 -22.81 -13.15
CA ALA A 366 9.74 -22.78 -12.94
C ALA A 366 10.29 -21.33 -12.92
N PHE A 367 9.81 -20.46 -13.83
CA PHE A 367 10.15 -19.04 -13.81
C PHE A 367 9.64 -18.34 -12.55
N ILE A 368 8.39 -18.59 -12.18
CA ILE A 368 7.82 -18.03 -10.93
C ILE A 368 8.65 -18.49 -9.73
N ASN A 369 9.03 -19.77 -9.67
CA ASN A 369 9.87 -20.28 -8.59
C ASN A 369 11.22 -19.57 -8.47
N GLU A 370 11.84 -19.17 -9.59
CA GLU A 370 13.06 -18.34 -9.58
C GLU A 370 12.83 -16.99 -8.90
N LEU A 371 11.67 -16.35 -9.11
CA LEU A 371 11.35 -15.07 -8.48
C LEU A 371 11.21 -15.17 -6.95
N TYR A 372 10.88 -16.36 -6.43
CA TYR A 372 10.80 -16.65 -5.00
C TYR A 372 12.10 -17.19 -4.38
N ASP A 373 13.18 -17.29 -5.15
CA ASP A 373 14.53 -17.44 -4.58
C ASP A 373 14.90 -16.18 -3.79
N PRO A 374 15.43 -16.27 -2.55
CA PRO A 374 15.70 -15.09 -1.73
C PRO A 374 16.62 -14.05 -2.38
N VAL A 375 17.64 -14.51 -3.13
CA VAL A 375 18.59 -13.61 -3.82
C VAL A 375 17.93 -12.96 -5.04
N VAL A 376 17.09 -13.68 -5.77
CA VAL A 376 16.31 -13.10 -6.88
C VAL A 376 15.25 -12.17 -6.34
N SER A 377 14.54 -12.54 -5.28
CA SER A 377 13.56 -11.70 -4.58
C SER A 377 14.16 -10.37 -4.12
N MET A 378 15.39 -10.40 -3.59
CA MET A 378 16.14 -9.19 -3.26
C MET A 378 16.37 -8.31 -4.49
N GLN A 379 16.70 -8.91 -5.63
CA GLN A 379 16.91 -8.16 -6.89
C GLN A 379 15.58 -7.64 -7.48
N VAL A 380 14.48 -8.36 -7.33
CA VAL A 380 13.12 -7.88 -7.65
C VAL A 380 12.83 -6.58 -6.91
N LEU A 381 13.23 -6.50 -5.62
CA LEU A 381 12.92 -5.36 -4.74
C LEU A 381 13.94 -4.21 -4.88
N PHE A 382 15.22 -4.50 -5.01
CA PHE A 382 16.29 -3.50 -4.93
C PHE A 382 17.15 -3.35 -6.21
N GLY A 383 17.00 -4.24 -7.21
CA GLY A 383 17.72 -4.20 -8.47
C GLY A 383 18.89 -5.18 -8.56
N SER A 384 19.60 -5.13 -9.68
CA SER A 384 20.67 -6.09 -9.99
C SER A 384 21.86 -6.00 -9.03
N ILE A 385 22.45 -7.16 -8.73
CA ILE A 385 23.76 -7.25 -8.07
C ILE A 385 24.81 -6.61 -9.00
N GLY A 386 25.67 -5.78 -8.42
CA GLY A 386 26.65 -4.95 -9.11
C GLY A 386 26.22 -3.50 -9.20
N PRO A 387 25.19 -3.13 -9.98
CA PRO A 387 24.78 -1.72 -10.07
C PRO A 387 23.94 -1.22 -8.88
N ASN A 388 23.13 -2.08 -8.25
CA ASN A 388 22.17 -1.67 -7.19
C ASN A 388 22.49 -2.32 -5.85
N ILE A 389 23.11 -3.48 -5.85
CA ILE A 389 23.40 -4.30 -4.68
C ILE A 389 24.86 -4.75 -4.75
N GLU A 390 25.58 -4.63 -3.64
CA GLU A 390 26.92 -5.19 -3.47
C GLU A 390 26.83 -6.53 -2.74
N GLU A 391 27.50 -7.56 -3.27
CA GLU A 391 27.74 -8.81 -2.57
C GLU A 391 29.05 -8.69 -1.76
N ASN A 392 28.96 -8.79 -0.45
CA ASN A 392 30.09 -8.52 0.47
C ASN A 392 31.11 -9.69 0.56
N GLY A 393 30.85 -10.81 -0.13
CA GLY A 393 31.76 -11.96 -0.19
C GLY A 393 31.74 -12.91 0.99
N ASP A 394 30.88 -12.64 1.99
CA ASP A 394 30.63 -13.49 3.17
C ASP A 394 29.19 -14.04 3.20
N GLY A 395 28.44 -13.85 2.10
CA GLY A 395 27.04 -14.24 1.96
C GLY A 395 26.06 -13.15 2.41
N THR A 396 26.57 -11.94 2.73
CA THR A 396 25.74 -10.77 3.03
C THR A 396 25.71 -9.82 1.83
N TYR A 397 24.74 -8.92 1.83
CA TYR A 397 24.51 -7.96 0.75
C TYR A 397 24.31 -6.55 1.30
N SER A 398 24.57 -5.53 0.47
CA SER A 398 24.33 -4.13 0.82
C SER A 398 23.65 -3.41 -0.35
N VAL A 399 22.57 -2.67 -0.07
CA VAL A 399 21.93 -1.80 -1.06
C VAL A 399 22.81 -0.58 -1.31
N LEU A 400 23.18 -0.36 -2.57
CA LEU A 400 24.05 0.73 -2.98
C LEU A 400 23.25 2.05 -3.14
N PRO A 401 23.89 3.20 -2.94
CA PRO A 401 23.26 4.49 -3.23
C PRO A 401 22.99 4.64 -4.74
N PRO A 402 22.10 5.57 -5.12
CA PRO A 402 21.84 5.87 -6.53
C PRO A 402 23.12 6.14 -7.31
N GLN A 403 23.25 5.54 -8.51
CA GLN A 403 24.34 5.87 -9.44
C GLN A 403 24.16 7.27 -10.04
N ASP A 404 22.94 7.75 -10.16
CA ASP A 404 22.60 9.13 -10.48
C ASP A 404 22.42 9.90 -9.17
N GLU A 405 23.45 10.64 -8.76
CA GLU A 405 23.46 11.45 -7.53
C GLU A 405 22.36 12.56 -7.50
N SER A 406 21.70 12.82 -8.63
CA SER A 406 20.57 13.75 -8.70
C SER A 406 19.23 13.12 -8.31
N MET A 407 19.16 11.80 -8.20
CA MET A 407 17.98 11.05 -7.79
C MET A 407 18.02 10.75 -6.29
N ASP A 408 16.88 10.84 -5.64
CA ASP A 408 16.72 10.28 -4.30
C ASP A 408 16.67 8.73 -4.36
N PRO A 409 17.06 8.05 -3.28
CA PRO A 409 17.13 6.57 -3.25
C PRO A 409 15.80 5.88 -3.56
N GLY A 410 14.66 6.44 -3.10
CA GLY A 410 13.34 5.89 -3.36
C GLY A 410 12.99 5.92 -4.85
N THR A 411 13.21 7.05 -5.53
CA THR A 411 13.03 7.18 -6.98
C THR A 411 13.98 6.27 -7.74
N TRP A 412 15.25 6.20 -7.33
CA TRP A 412 16.25 5.33 -7.95
C TRP A 412 15.85 3.85 -7.91
N LYS A 413 15.37 3.36 -6.76
CA LYS A 413 14.86 1.99 -6.60
C LYS A 413 13.83 1.65 -7.67
N TRP A 414 12.87 2.51 -7.90
CA TRP A 414 11.82 2.29 -8.90
C TRP A 414 12.36 2.16 -10.33
N THR A 415 13.48 2.81 -10.69
CA THR A 415 13.97 2.79 -12.08
C THR A 415 14.51 1.44 -12.52
N SER A 416 15.02 0.60 -11.61
CA SER A 416 15.80 -0.62 -11.94
C SER A 416 15.12 -1.90 -11.44
N THR A 417 13.90 -1.82 -10.90
CA THR A 417 13.26 -2.92 -10.17
C THR A 417 11.77 -3.04 -10.51
N TRP A 418 11.19 -4.17 -10.18
CA TRP A 418 9.75 -4.30 -10.06
C TRP A 418 9.25 -3.78 -8.71
N ALA A 419 10.15 -3.60 -7.76
CA ALA A 419 9.89 -3.15 -6.41
C ALA A 419 8.68 -3.87 -5.78
N ASP A 420 7.75 -3.12 -5.21
CA ASP A 420 6.57 -3.69 -4.56
C ASP A 420 5.53 -4.30 -5.52
N ASN A 421 5.73 -4.20 -6.84
CA ASN A 421 4.84 -4.79 -7.86
C ASN A 421 5.27 -6.22 -8.26
N GLY A 422 6.44 -6.70 -7.85
CA GLY A 422 6.92 -8.05 -8.17
C GLY A 422 6.53 -9.10 -7.14
N PRO A 423 6.33 -10.37 -7.55
CA PRO A 423 6.28 -11.49 -6.63
C PRO A 423 7.67 -11.68 -6.01
N LEU A 424 7.72 -11.94 -4.70
CA LEU A 424 8.98 -12.14 -3.99
C LEU A 424 8.75 -12.81 -2.62
N TYR A 425 9.78 -13.50 -2.14
CA TYR A 425 9.87 -13.99 -0.79
C TYR A 425 11.27 -13.74 -0.22
N ILE A 426 11.38 -12.81 0.71
CA ILE A 426 12.65 -12.54 1.39
C ILE A 426 12.51 -12.99 2.84
N ASP A 427 13.09 -14.13 3.12
CA ASP A 427 13.08 -14.74 4.45
C ASP A 427 14.12 -14.12 5.39
N ASP A 428 14.13 -14.60 6.64
CA ASP A 428 15.02 -14.10 7.69
C ASP A 428 16.48 -14.55 7.53
N SER A 429 16.76 -15.47 6.60
CA SER A 429 18.11 -15.97 6.35
C SER A 429 18.96 -15.04 5.47
N LEU A 430 18.32 -14.15 4.69
CA LEU A 430 19.03 -13.20 3.84
C LEU A 430 19.52 -12.01 4.69
N GLU A 431 20.82 -11.85 4.81
CA GLU A 431 21.44 -10.71 5.48
C GLU A 431 21.68 -9.58 4.47
N LEU A 432 20.88 -8.52 4.58
CA LEU A 432 20.92 -7.35 3.71
C LEU A 432 21.05 -6.06 4.52
N GLU A 433 22.08 -5.29 4.25
CA GLU A 433 22.21 -3.91 4.73
C GLU A 433 21.39 -2.98 3.83
N LEU A 434 20.37 -2.32 4.41
CA LEU A 434 19.46 -1.44 3.69
C LEU A 434 20.13 -0.11 3.30
N GLY A 435 19.59 0.55 2.28
CA GLY A 435 19.99 1.89 1.88
C GLY A 435 19.69 2.96 2.95
N GLU A 436 20.29 4.13 2.82
CA GLU A 436 20.17 5.23 3.77
C GLU A 436 18.72 5.73 3.92
N ASP A 437 17.90 5.65 2.87
CA ASP A 437 16.47 5.97 2.91
C ASP A 437 15.72 5.09 3.91
N MET A 438 15.92 3.77 3.85
CA MET A 438 15.25 2.83 4.76
C MET A 438 15.86 2.86 6.16
N LYS A 439 17.16 3.15 6.31
CA LYS A 439 17.78 3.41 7.62
C LYS A 439 17.17 4.66 8.26
N SER A 440 16.94 5.71 7.48
CA SER A 440 16.28 6.94 7.93
C SER A 440 14.85 6.64 8.40
N VAL A 441 14.08 5.89 7.61
CA VAL A 441 12.72 5.43 7.98
C VAL A 441 12.77 4.64 9.30
N GLY A 442 13.70 3.71 9.45
CA GLY A 442 13.89 2.92 10.68
C GLY A 442 14.18 3.82 11.90
N ALA A 443 15.15 4.72 11.79
CA ALA A 443 15.48 5.66 12.86
C ALA A 443 14.31 6.56 13.28
N GLN A 444 13.50 6.98 12.31
CA GLN A 444 12.30 7.79 12.57
C GLN A 444 11.13 6.95 13.14
N THR A 445 11.18 5.62 13.02
CA THR A 445 10.20 4.71 13.61
C THR A 445 10.54 4.34 15.06
N GLU A 446 11.83 4.40 15.45
CA GLU A 446 12.28 4.03 16.81
C GLU A 446 11.45 4.65 17.95
N PRO A 447 11.03 5.93 17.93
CA PRO A 447 10.20 6.49 19.00
C PRO A 447 8.82 5.84 19.12
N LEU A 448 8.33 5.16 18.07
CA LEU A 448 7.02 4.52 18.02
C LEU A 448 7.06 3.04 18.42
N LEU A 449 8.24 2.38 18.36
CA LEU A 449 8.39 0.95 18.61
C LEU A 449 7.78 0.47 19.94
N PRO A 450 7.88 1.21 21.07
CA PRO A 450 7.26 0.77 22.31
C PRO A 450 5.74 0.57 22.22
N ALA A 451 5.06 1.26 21.30
CA ALA A 451 3.63 1.13 21.08
C ALA A 451 3.23 -0.17 20.36
N PHE A 452 4.21 -0.90 19.84
CA PHE A 452 4.00 -2.13 19.06
C PHE A 452 4.43 -3.40 19.79
N GLU A 453 5.14 -3.29 20.94
CA GLU A 453 5.72 -4.43 21.64
C GLU A 453 4.71 -5.53 22.03
N SER A 454 3.45 -5.15 22.26
CA SER A 454 2.38 -6.08 22.62
C SER A 454 1.46 -6.47 21.47
N VAL A 455 1.68 -5.95 20.26
CA VAL A 455 0.78 -6.17 19.11
C VAL A 455 1.18 -7.45 18.36
N ASP A 456 0.28 -8.41 18.29
CA ASP A 456 0.39 -9.53 17.35
C ASP A 456 -0.20 -9.10 15.98
N PRO A 457 0.64 -8.90 14.95
CA PRO A 457 0.20 -8.40 13.65
C PRO A 457 -0.83 -9.29 12.94
N LEU A 458 -0.88 -10.58 13.29
CA LEU A 458 -1.80 -11.54 12.67
C LEU A 458 -3.13 -11.64 13.43
N ARG A 459 -3.23 -11.08 14.66
CA ARG A 459 -4.41 -11.23 15.53
C ARG A 459 -5.01 -9.90 15.97
N ASP A 460 -4.18 -8.95 16.41
CA ASP A 460 -4.64 -7.71 17.05
C ASP A 460 -4.92 -6.59 16.05
N VAL A 461 -4.63 -6.82 14.77
CA VAL A 461 -4.96 -5.93 13.66
C VAL A 461 -5.93 -6.65 12.74
N TYR A 462 -7.01 -5.96 12.29
CA TYR A 462 -7.98 -6.62 11.41
C TYR A 462 -7.28 -7.16 10.15
N PRO A 463 -7.32 -8.49 9.92
CA PRO A 463 -6.47 -9.16 8.93
C PRO A 463 -7.08 -9.12 7.51
N GLY A 464 -7.47 -7.94 7.03
CA GLY A 464 -8.18 -7.77 5.77
C GLY A 464 -7.50 -8.36 4.55
N LEU A 465 -6.16 -8.42 4.55
CA LEU A 465 -5.38 -9.02 3.47
C LEU A 465 -5.51 -10.56 3.43
N PHE A 466 -5.74 -11.18 4.58
CA PHE A 466 -5.84 -12.63 4.73
C PHE A 466 -7.28 -13.16 4.59
N ILE A 467 -8.26 -12.27 4.62
CA ILE A 467 -9.68 -12.61 4.57
C ILE A 467 -10.21 -12.47 3.15
N LYS A 468 -10.96 -13.48 2.71
CA LYS A 468 -11.70 -13.46 1.44
C LYS A 468 -13.18 -13.59 1.72
N TYR A 469 -13.94 -12.55 1.40
CA TYR A 469 -15.39 -12.55 1.53
C TYR A 469 -16.07 -13.27 0.37
N SER A 470 -17.23 -13.87 0.64
CA SER A 470 -18.14 -14.30 -0.43
C SER A 470 -18.57 -13.09 -1.27
N GLN A 471 -19.01 -13.34 -2.51
CA GLN A 471 -19.54 -12.26 -3.36
C GLN A 471 -20.73 -11.53 -2.72
N GLU A 472 -21.60 -12.25 -2.01
CA GLU A 472 -22.78 -11.72 -1.33
C GLU A 472 -22.38 -10.81 -0.17
N ASP A 473 -21.49 -11.29 0.70
CA ASP A 473 -21.01 -10.53 1.86
C ASP A 473 -20.19 -9.30 1.43
N ASN A 474 -19.33 -9.45 0.43
CA ASN A 474 -18.55 -8.32 -0.12
C ASN A 474 -19.46 -7.22 -0.69
N ASN A 475 -20.55 -7.59 -1.37
CA ASN A 475 -21.54 -6.63 -1.86
C ASN A 475 -22.26 -5.94 -0.70
N THR A 476 -22.66 -6.67 0.33
CA THR A 476 -23.31 -6.14 1.54
C THR A 476 -22.39 -5.15 2.24
N LEU A 477 -21.15 -5.55 2.55
CA LEU A 477 -20.15 -4.70 3.19
C LEU A 477 -19.89 -3.42 2.39
N SER A 478 -19.74 -3.54 1.07
CA SER A 478 -19.47 -2.40 0.18
C SER A 478 -20.61 -1.39 0.14
N LEU A 479 -21.87 -1.87 0.06
CA LEU A 479 -23.05 -1.00 0.05
C LEU A 479 -23.21 -0.28 1.39
N ASN A 480 -23.18 -1.02 2.50
CA ASN A 480 -23.34 -0.47 3.84
C ASN A 480 -22.20 0.54 4.13
N ASN A 481 -20.95 0.19 3.86
CA ASN A 481 -19.81 1.07 4.10
C ASN A 481 -19.87 2.37 3.31
N THR A 482 -20.37 2.38 2.07
CA THR A 482 -20.46 3.59 1.26
C THR A 482 -21.31 4.67 1.97
N ASP A 483 -22.47 4.31 2.46
CA ASP A 483 -23.38 5.25 3.13
C ASP A 483 -22.86 5.64 4.52
N MET A 484 -22.33 4.66 5.27
CA MET A 484 -21.73 4.91 6.59
C MET A 484 -20.54 5.85 6.52
N MET A 485 -19.65 5.69 5.54
CA MET A 485 -18.47 6.55 5.38
C MET A 485 -18.86 7.98 5.00
N ASN A 486 -19.83 8.16 4.12
CA ASN A 486 -20.35 9.49 3.78
C ASN A 486 -20.87 10.21 5.03
N LEU A 487 -21.63 9.51 5.87
CA LEU A 487 -22.12 10.03 7.13
C LEU A 487 -20.97 10.33 8.12
N ALA A 488 -20.06 9.39 8.31
CA ALA A 488 -18.95 9.52 9.25
C ALA A 488 -18.02 10.68 8.88
N MET A 489 -17.60 10.81 7.62
CA MET A 489 -16.70 11.87 7.17
C MET A 489 -17.38 13.26 7.24
N SER A 490 -18.67 13.34 6.92
CA SER A 490 -19.43 14.58 7.03
C SER A 490 -19.54 15.04 8.48
N ASN A 491 -19.85 14.12 9.41
CA ASN A 491 -19.94 14.45 10.84
C ASN A 491 -18.56 14.73 11.44
N PHE A 492 -17.52 13.99 11.05
CA PHE A 492 -16.15 14.27 11.48
C PHE A 492 -15.76 15.73 11.17
N SER A 493 -15.91 16.14 9.91
CA SER A 493 -15.60 17.50 9.51
C SER A 493 -16.43 18.53 10.27
N LEU A 494 -17.76 18.31 10.38
CA LEU A 494 -18.67 19.20 11.10
C LEU A 494 -18.31 19.30 12.60
N TRP A 495 -18.06 18.17 13.25
CA TRP A 495 -17.77 18.16 14.68
C TRP A 495 -16.41 18.78 15.01
N VAL A 496 -15.41 18.58 14.13
CA VAL A 496 -14.12 19.26 14.30
C VAL A 496 -14.27 20.78 14.09
N THR A 497 -15.02 21.23 13.09
CA THR A 497 -15.14 22.67 12.79
C THR A 497 -16.14 23.40 13.68
N ASP A 498 -17.33 22.86 13.88
CA ASP A 498 -18.45 23.52 14.55
C ASP A 498 -18.74 22.96 15.96
N GLY A 499 -18.17 21.77 16.26
CA GLY A 499 -18.43 21.06 17.51
C GLY A 499 -19.78 20.34 17.53
N GLY A 500 -20.25 20.03 18.73
CA GLY A 500 -21.58 19.42 18.93
C GLY A 500 -21.61 17.89 18.90
N ILE A 501 -20.45 17.23 18.98
CA ILE A 501 -20.38 15.77 19.01
C ILE A 501 -21.19 15.17 20.17
N GLU A 502 -21.13 15.75 21.37
CA GLU A 502 -21.87 15.27 22.53
C GLU A 502 -23.41 15.25 22.30
N GLN A 503 -23.93 16.26 21.60
CA GLN A 503 -25.35 16.37 21.30
C GLN A 503 -25.78 15.49 20.11
N GLY A 504 -24.89 15.24 19.18
CA GLY A 504 -25.15 14.47 17.95
C GLY A 504 -24.86 12.98 18.05
N TRP A 505 -24.10 12.57 19.07
CA TRP A 505 -23.51 11.23 19.17
C TRP A 505 -24.53 10.09 19.11
N ASP A 506 -25.51 10.07 20.00
CA ASP A 506 -26.51 8.99 20.03
C ASP A 506 -27.26 8.83 18.70
N SER A 507 -27.62 9.96 18.09
CA SER A 507 -28.31 9.95 16.79
C SER A 507 -27.40 9.46 15.68
N PHE A 508 -26.11 9.77 15.71
CA PHE A 508 -25.11 9.31 14.75
C PHE A 508 -24.90 7.80 14.87
N VAL A 509 -24.71 7.29 16.07
CA VAL A 509 -24.58 5.85 16.33
C VAL A 509 -25.82 5.08 15.86
N GLU A 510 -27.04 5.60 16.15
CA GLU A 510 -28.26 4.98 15.66
C GLU A 510 -28.35 4.98 14.13
N GLN A 511 -27.90 6.05 13.46
CA GLN A 511 -27.88 6.12 12.00
C GLN A 511 -26.91 5.09 11.39
N LEU A 512 -25.68 4.96 11.94
CA LEU A 512 -24.73 3.94 11.47
C LEU A 512 -25.29 2.53 11.61
N LYS A 513 -25.93 2.21 12.74
CA LYS A 513 -26.59 0.91 12.93
C LYS A 513 -27.72 0.67 11.93
N ASN A 514 -28.53 1.71 11.66
CA ASN A 514 -29.60 1.63 10.66
C ASN A 514 -29.07 1.49 9.21
N MET A 515 -27.84 1.87 8.95
CA MET A 515 -27.13 1.68 7.66
C MET A 515 -26.45 0.31 7.54
N GLY A 516 -26.58 -0.57 8.55
CA GLY A 516 -26.08 -1.94 8.51
C GLY A 516 -24.77 -2.17 9.26
N LEU A 517 -24.35 -1.27 10.18
CA LEU A 517 -23.10 -1.46 10.91
C LEU A 517 -23.08 -2.77 11.72
N ASP A 518 -24.19 -3.11 12.40
CA ASP A 518 -24.25 -4.34 13.20
C ASP A 518 -24.17 -5.59 12.30
N GLU A 519 -24.75 -5.57 11.09
CA GLU A 519 -24.64 -6.63 10.09
C GLU A 519 -23.19 -6.76 9.57
N ASN A 520 -22.53 -5.63 9.29
CA ASN A 520 -21.12 -5.65 8.88
C ASN A 520 -20.21 -6.24 9.96
N LEU A 521 -20.42 -5.88 11.23
CA LEU A 521 -19.65 -6.43 12.34
C LEU A 521 -19.85 -7.95 12.48
N GLU A 522 -21.10 -8.45 12.32
CA GLU A 522 -21.38 -9.88 12.36
C GLU A 522 -20.69 -10.63 11.22
N ILE A 523 -20.75 -10.11 9.98
CA ILE A 523 -20.07 -10.68 8.82
C ILE A 523 -18.57 -10.71 9.07
N MET A 524 -17.98 -9.57 9.42
CA MET A 524 -16.53 -9.43 9.59
C MET A 524 -16.00 -10.28 10.75
N GLN A 525 -16.76 -10.41 11.86
CA GLN A 525 -16.40 -11.28 12.97
C GLN A 525 -16.37 -12.75 12.53
N GLY A 526 -17.37 -13.21 11.77
CA GLY A 526 -17.42 -14.58 11.28
C GLY A 526 -16.18 -14.93 10.44
N TYR A 527 -15.79 -14.07 9.54
CA TYR A 527 -14.58 -14.27 8.72
C TYR A 527 -13.27 -14.14 9.52
N TYR A 528 -13.25 -13.27 10.53
CA TYR A 528 -12.12 -13.17 11.44
C TYR A 528 -11.96 -14.45 12.27
N ASP A 529 -13.04 -14.99 12.82
CA ASP A 529 -13.00 -16.24 13.57
C ASP A 529 -12.53 -17.43 12.73
N ASP A 530 -12.99 -17.52 11.47
CA ASP A 530 -12.54 -18.54 10.52
C ASP A 530 -11.05 -18.40 10.20
N TYR A 531 -10.57 -17.18 10.01
CA TYR A 531 -9.14 -16.91 9.80
C TYR A 531 -8.31 -17.32 11.01
N ILE A 532 -8.70 -16.96 12.23
CA ILE A 532 -7.99 -17.35 13.46
C ILE A 532 -7.94 -18.87 13.61
N ASN A 533 -9.03 -19.59 13.28
CA ASN A 533 -9.03 -21.04 13.30
C ASN A 533 -8.03 -21.63 12.29
N GLN A 534 -7.94 -21.08 11.08
CA GLN A 534 -6.97 -21.51 10.06
C GLN A 534 -5.53 -21.21 10.49
N LEU A 535 -5.30 -20.09 11.19
CA LEU A 535 -3.98 -19.70 11.67
C LEU A 535 -3.49 -20.62 12.81
N ASP A 536 -4.41 -21.20 13.58
CA ASP A 536 -4.12 -22.09 14.71
C ASP A 536 -3.99 -23.59 14.30
N GLU A 537 -4.38 -23.98 13.06
CA GLU A 537 -4.22 -25.31 12.50
C GLU A 537 -2.80 -25.55 11.96
#